data_05bec28b2ce922ca263ed6dac042a776
#
_entry.id   05bec28b2ce922ca263ed6dac042a776
#
_cell.length_a   1.000
_cell.length_b   1.000
_cell.length_c   1.000
_cell.angle_alpha   90.00
_cell.angle_beta   90.00
_cell.angle_gamma   90.00
#
_symmetry.space_group_name_H-M   'P 1'
#
loop_
_entity.id
_entity.type
_entity.pdbx_description
1 polymer ?
#
loop_
_entity_poly.entity_id
_entity_poly.type
_entity_poly.pdbx_seq_one_letter_code
_entity_poly.pdbx_strand_id
1 'polypeptide(L)'
;MRSPGMTAGVYQAALQKRGIACDAGAGGDLLQTAEVEILLQLLQIIDNPRRDIPLAAAMASPVFGFAPEELARIRAVDKSADLYTCICAQPEPTAHLQRFTAWLTAMRRQSRLVDVPELLQTVIRTSGLEDVFAALPDAERRQADLAAFSAFVTQSAQTDVHSLSELVQLCGQLLERGASLPAQQTPARQDAVRIMSIHKSKGLEFPIVILADLARKFNLQDSQSAVLTDEELLLGGNVVDLASRSFYPGLARMAIMRRKTSQTVSEELRVLYVAMTRAKERLIMTSCAARYESRLQKLCLLLSDPLQPCVSAAARRPDDWILMAALCRTESGALFAASGPCDCSRVRALPWR
;
A
#
# COMPACT_ATOMS: atom_id res chain seq x y z
N MET A 1 4.97 8.47 -8.41
CA MET A 1 3.81 7.52 -8.40
C MET A 1 2.66 8.10 -7.60
N ARG A 2 1.41 7.81 -7.97
CA ARG A 2 0.22 8.29 -7.24
C ARG A 2 -0.03 7.51 -5.93
N SER A 3 0.13 6.21 -5.96
CA SER A 3 -0.04 5.32 -4.80
C SER A 3 1.12 4.32 -4.76
N PRO A 4 2.23 4.65 -4.13
CA PRO A 4 3.41 3.78 -4.11
C PRO A 4 3.21 2.49 -3.33
N GLY A 5 2.29 2.43 -2.37
CA GLY A 5 2.13 1.28 -1.48
C GLY A 5 1.95 -0.07 -2.17
N MET A 6 1.24 -0.13 -3.31
CA MET A 6 1.02 -1.40 -4.03
C MET A 6 2.07 -1.69 -5.11
N THR A 7 2.69 -0.66 -5.69
CA THR A 7 3.54 -0.81 -6.90
C THR A 7 5.01 -0.49 -6.64
N ALA A 8 5.34 0.22 -5.57
CA ALA A 8 6.72 0.59 -5.26
C ALA A 8 7.64 -0.64 -5.13
N GLY A 9 7.18 -1.70 -4.46
CA GLY A 9 7.94 -2.94 -4.30
C GLY A 9 8.29 -3.63 -5.63
N VAL A 10 7.38 -3.57 -6.61
CA VAL A 10 7.64 -4.14 -7.95
C VAL A 10 8.74 -3.37 -8.67
N TYR A 11 8.69 -2.04 -8.60
CA TYR A 11 9.73 -1.19 -9.19
C TYR A 11 11.06 -1.33 -8.44
N GLN A 12 11.01 -1.41 -7.12
CA GLN A 12 12.20 -1.64 -6.29
C GLN A 12 12.89 -2.94 -6.66
N ALA A 13 12.15 -4.06 -6.70
CA ALA A 13 12.69 -5.35 -7.09
C ALA A 13 13.27 -5.34 -8.52
N ALA A 14 12.62 -4.64 -9.46
CA ALA A 14 13.11 -4.53 -10.83
C ALA A 14 14.39 -3.70 -10.96
N LEU A 15 14.55 -2.64 -10.17
CA LEU A 15 15.76 -1.81 -10.12
C LEU A 15 16.91 -2.56 -9.44
N GLN A 16 16.66 -3.22 -8.32
CA GLN A 16 17.63 -4.02 -7.58
C GLN A 16 18.19 -5.18 -8.43
N LYS A 17 17.33 -5.87 -9.22
CA LYS A 17 17.78 -6.89 -10.16
C LYS A 17 18.77 -6.37 -11.21
N ARG A 18 18.77 -5.07 -11.46
CA ARG A 18 19.71 -4.39 -12.38
C ARG A 18 20.87 -3.71 -11.65
N GLY A 19 21.04 -3.95 -10.36
CA GLY A 19 22.10 -3.35 -9.55
C GLY A 19 21.91 -1.86 -9.27
N ILE A 20 20.71 -1.30 -9.50
CA ILE A 20 20.40 0.10 -9.24
C ILE A 20 19.92 0.24 -7.80
N ALA A 21 20.67 0.98 -6.99
CA ALA A 21 20.25 1.31 -5.64
C ALA A 21 18.96 2.15 -5.68
N CYS A 22 17.96 1.75 -4.92
CA CYS A 22 16.71 2.48 -4.85
C CYS A 22 16.17 2.54 -3.41
N ASP A 23 15.61 3.70 -3.10
CA ASP A 23 14.90 3.97 -1.86
C ASP A 23 13.42 4.15 -2.22
N ALA A 24 12.60 3.18 -1.84
CA ALA A 24 11.14 3.24 -2.06
C ALA A 24 10.46 4.20 -1.08
N GLY A 25 11.25 4.95 -0.31
CA GLY A 25 10.79 5.83 0.75
C GLY A 25 9.78 5.05 1.59
N ALA A 26 10.23 4.18 2.44
CA ALA A 26 9.36 3.33 3.24
C ALA A 26 8.39 4.18 4.07
N GLY A 27 7.34 4.62 3.42
CA GLY A 27 6.12 5.14 4.02
C GLY A 27 5.14 3.99 4.13
N GLY A 28 5.63 2.79 4.41
CA GLY A 28 4.85 1.69 4.90
C GLY A 28 4.44 1.96 6.34
N ASP A 29 3.36 1.37 6.75
CA ASP A 29 2.99 1.33 8.16
C ASP A 29 4.02 0.44 8.88
N LEU A 30 4.64 0.97 9.92
CA LEU A 30 5.62 0.25 10.74
C LEU A 30 5.04 -1.08 11.26
N LEU A 31 3.76 -1.08 11.62
CA LEU A 31 3.06 -2.27 12.12
C LEU A 31 2.83 -3.36 11.05
N GLN A 32 3.00 -3.03 9.76
CA GLN A 32 2.85 -3.94 8.62
C GLN A 32 4.20 -4.35 8.02
N THR A 33 5.31 -3.95 8.62
CA THR A 33 6.63 -4.46 8.22
C THR A 33 6.79 -5.89 8.73
N ALA A 34 7.46 -6.76 7.96
CA ALA A 34 7.54 -8.19 8.27
C ALA A 34 8.20 -8.47 9.64
N GLU A 35 9.21 -7.69 10.01
CA GLU A 35 9.91 -7.78 11.28
C GLU A 35 9.03 -7.39 12.47
N VAL A 36 8.25 -6.31 12.33
CA VAL A 36 7.34 -5.85 13.39
C VAL A 36 6.09 -6.72 13.46
N GLU A 37 5.59 -7.22 12.33
CA GLU A 37 4.47 -8.15 12.29
C GLU A 37 4.80 -9.45 13.04
N ILE A 38 5.98 -10.04 12.80
CA ILE A 38 6.41 -11.23 13.55
C ILE A 38 6.56 -10.90 15.03
N LEU A 39 7.17 -9.77 15.39
CA LEU A 39 7.31 -9.36 16.77
C LEU A 39 5.95 -9.18 17.46
N LEU A 40 4.97 -8.59 16.78
CA LEU A 40 3.59 -8.48 17.30
C LEU A 40 2.95 -9.84 17.51
N GLN A 41 3.16 -10.80 16.61
CA GLN A 41 2.68 -12.17 16.78
C GLN A 41 3.30 -12.81 18.03
N LEU A 42 4.62 -12.63 18.26
CA LEU A 42 5.28 -13.10 19.47
C LEU A 42 4.68 -12.49 20.74
N LEU A 43 4.46 -11.19 20.75
CA LEU A 43 3.82 -10.50 21.89
C LEU A 43 2.38 -10.99 22.11
N GLN A 44 1.62 -11.23 21.04
CA GLN A 44 0.25 -11.76 21.13
C GLN A 44 0.18 -13.15 21.74
N ILE A 45 1.14 -14.05 21.41
CA ILE A 45 1.15 -15.40 22.00
C ILE A 45 1.68 -15.43 23.43
N ILE A 46 2.53 -14.49 23.80
CA ILE A 46 2.95 -14.30 25.18
C ILE A 46 1.77 -13.83 26.03
N ASP A 47 0.97 -12.89 25.54
CA ASP A 47 -0.26 -12.42 26.19
C ASP A 47 -1.29 -13.56 26.27
N ASN A 48 -1.68 -14.12 25.11
CA ASN A 48 -2.65 -15.20 25.04
C ASN A 48 -2.25 -16.26 24.00
N PRO A 49 -1.69 -17.40 24.43
CA PRO A 49 -1.25 -18.47 23.52
C PRO A 49 -2.39 -19.26 22.86
N ARG A 50 -3.64 -19.07 23.30
CA ARG A 50 -4.81 -19.76 22.71
C ARG A 50 -5.33 -19.09 21.44
N ARG A 51 -4.66 -18.05 20.96
CA ARG A 51 -4.96 -17.46 19.65
C ARG A 51 -4.25 -18.28 18.56
N ASP A 52 -4.99 -19.14 17.88
CA ASP A 52 -4.44 -20.08 16.89
C ASP A 52 -3.68 -19.39 15.76
N ILE A 53 -4.21 -18.28 15.21
CA ILE A 53 -3.59 -17.58 14.06
C ILE A 53 -2.22 -16.99 14.43
N PRO A 54 -2.07 -16.15 15.47
CA PRO A 54 -0.77 -15.67 15.89
C PRO A 54 0.20 -16.79 16.28
N LEU A 55 -0.29 -17.85 16.93
CA LEU A 55 0.53 -18.97 17.36
C LEU A 55 1.11 -19.72 16.16
N ALA A 56 0.26 -20.08 15.20
CA ALA A 56 0.72 -20.74 13.97
C ALA A 56 1.67 -19.86 13.16
N ALA A 57 1.39 -18.57 13.07
CA ALA A 57 2.22 -17.62 12.35
C ALA A 57 3.59 -17.44 13.02
N ALA A 58 3.64 -17.30 14.36
CA ALA A 58 4.89 -17.22 15.11
C ALA A 58 5.73 -18.49 14.94
N MET A 59 5.12 -19.69 15.03
CA MET A 59 5.81 -20.96 14.84
C MET A 59 6.35 -21.11 13.40
N ALA A 60 5.57 -20.75 12.38
CA ALA A 60 5.97 -20.80 10.98
C ALA A 60 6.98 -19.71 10.59
N SER A 61 7.17 -18.69 11.44
CA SER A 61 8.08 -17.58 11.15
C SER A 61 9.53 -18.06 10.97
N PRO A 62 10.38 -17.28 10.27
CA PRO A 62 11.81 -17.60 10.15
C PRO A 62 12.55 -17.71 11.48
N VAL A 63 11.97 -17.14 12.55
CA VAL A 63 12.51 -17.17 13.92
C VAL A 63 12.46 -18.57 14.53
N PHE A 64 11.33 -19.27 14.38
CA PHE A 64 11.17 -20.63 14.89
C PHE A 64 11.20 -21.71 13.82
N GLY A 65 10.84 -21.42 12.59
CA GLY A 65 11.07 -22.26 11.43
C GLY A 65 10.31 -23.60 11.40
N PHE A 66 9.12 -23.67 12.01
CA PHE A 66 8.31 -24.89 11.93
C PHE A 66 7.77 -25.09 10.52
N ALA A 67 7.96 -26.30 9.99
CA ALA A 67 7.41 -26.67 8.69
C ALA A 67 5.88 -26.84 8.75
N PRO A 68 5.15 -26.60 7.66
CA PRO A 68 3.70 -26.79 7.60
C PRO A 68 3.26 -28.21 8.02
N GLU A 69 4.07 -29.22 7.70
CA GLU A 69 3.82 -30.63 8.05
C GLU A 69 3.94 -30.86 9.56
N GLU A 70 4.82 -30.14 10.26
CA GLU A 70 4.95 -30.21 11.71
C GLU A 70 3.70 -29.60 12.39
N LEU A 71 3.26 -28.43 11.91
CA LEU A 71 2.06 -27.77 12.40
C LEU A 71 0.81 -28.63 12.16
N ALA A 72 0.72 -29.26 10.99
CA ALA A 72 -0.38 -30.18 10.68
C ALA A 72 -0.40 -31.40 11.60
N ARG A 73 0.76 -31.97 11.93
CA ARG A 73 0.87 -33.09 12.89
C ARG A 73 0.46 -32.69 14.30
N ILE A 74 0.85 -31.51 14.75
CA ILE A 74 0.43 -30.98 16.06
C ILE A 74 -1.09 -30.82 16.08
N ARG A 75 -1.67 -30.25 15.05
CA ARG A 75 -3.12 -30.01 14.96
C ARG A 75 -3.92 -31.30 14.85
N ALA A 76 -3.34 -32.37 14.32
CA ALA A 76 -4.01 -33.68 14.16
C ALA A 76 -4.31 -34.38 15.48
N VAL A 77 -3.70 -33.98 16.60
CA VAL A 77 -3.93 -34.59 17.94
C VAL A 77 -5.38 -34.38 18.37
N ASP A 78 -5.89 -33.19 18.26
CA ASP A 78 -7.29 -32.85 18.51
C ASP A 78 -7.76 -31.71 17.60
N LYS A 79 -8.67 -32.01 16.67
CA LYS A 79 -9.19 -31.03 15.72
C LYS A 79 -10.19 -30.06 16.36
N SER A 80 -10.72 -30.37 17.53
CA SER A 80 -11.71 -29.55 18.23
C SER A 80 -11.08 -28.56 19.22
N ALA A 81 -9.88 -28.86 19.72
CA ALA A 81 -9.16 -28.02 20.68
C ALA A 81 -8.39 -26.87 19.99
N ASP A 82 -8.00 -25.85 20.73
CA ASP A 82 -7.06 -24.82 20.25
C ASP A 82 -5.66 -25.40 20.02
N LEU A 83 -4.85 -24.75 19.17
CA LEU A 83 -3.51 -25.21 18.80
C LEU A 83 -2.58 -25.33 20.02
N TYR A 84 -2.69 -24.43 20.99
CA TYR A 84 -1.88 -24.46 22.20
C TYR A 84 -2.21 -25.69 23.07
N THR A 85 -3.46 -26.06 23.19
CA THR A 85 -3.90 -27.29 23.85
C THR A 85 -3.33 -28.51 23.14
N CYS A 86 -3.37 -28.54 21.80
CA CYS A 86 -2.75 -29.60 21.01
C CYS A 86 -1.23 -29.71 21.24
N ILE A 87 -0.52 -28.58 21.37
CA ILE A 87 0.91 -28.54 21.69
C ILE A 87 1.18 -29.16 23.05
N CYS A 88 0.40 -28.80 24.06
CA CYS A 88 0.55 -29.34 25.43
C CYS A 88 0.17 -30.83 25.54
N ALA A 89 -0.69 -31.31 24.68
CA ALA A 89 -1.16 -32.71 24.66
C ALA A 89 -0.28 -33.64 23.81
N GLN A 90 0.81 -33.15 23.21
CA GLN A 90 1.73 -33.98 22.42
C GLN A 90 2.38 -35.06 23.29
N PRO A 91 2.19 -36.38 22.97
CA PRO A 91 2.78 -37.44 23.77
C PRO A 91 4.31 -37.49 23.68
N GLU A 92 4.86 -37.20 22.50
CA GLU A 92 6.29 -37.21 22.24
C GLU A 92 6.69 -35.90 21.51
N PRO A 93 6.85 -34.78 22.24
CA PRO A 93 7.20 -33.53 21.63
C PRO A 93 8.65 -33.57 21.10
N THR A 94 8.83 -33.11 19.87
CA THR A 94 10.16 -32.97 19.26
C THR A 94 11.04 -32.00 20.07
N ALA A 95 12.37 -32.15 20.00
CA ALA A 95 13.30 -31.22 20.65
C ALA A 95 13.07 -29.75 20.18
N HIS A 96 12.60 -29.56 18.97
CA HIS A 96 12.22 -28.29 18.41
C HIS A 96 10.99 -27.70 19.13
N LEU A 97 9.95 -28.48 19.29
CA LEU A 97 8.73 -28.08 19.99
C LEU A 97 9.00 -27.84 21.49
N GLN A 98 9.85 -28.65 22.11
CA GLN A 98 10.25 -28.43 23.50
C GLN A 98 10.97 -27.09 23.71
N ARG A 99 11.88 -26.73 22.83
CA ARG A 99 12.58 -25.43 22.89
C ARG A 99 11.60 -24.27 22.75
N PHE A 100 10.67 -24.35 21.79
CA PHE A 100 9.64 -23.34 21.60
C PHE A 100 8.74 -23.18 22.83
N THR A 101 8.23 -24.28 23.38
CA THR A 101 7.34 -24.26 24.56
C THR A 101 8.06 -23.78 25.81
N ALA A 102 9.32 -24.14 25.99
CA ALA A 102 10.16 -23.64 27.08
C ALA A 102 10.36 -22.13 26.98
N TRP A 103 10.71 -21.63 25.76
CA TRP A 103 10.85 -20.20 25.51
C TRP A 103 9.53 -19.45 25.77
N LEU A 104 8.41 -19.93 25.22
CA LEU A 104 7.09 -19.29 25.43
C LEU A 104 6.72 -19.24 26.91
N THR A 105 6.95 -20.33 27.64
CA THR A 105 6.65 -20.40 29.07
C THR A 105 7.52 -19.42 29.86
N ALA A 106 8.82 -19.29 29.52
CA ALA A 106 9.73 -18.33 30.14
C ALA A 106 9.28 -16.89 29.88
N MET A 107 8.93 -16.55 28.62
CA MET A 107 8.48 -15.19 28.28
C MET A 107 7.13 -14.85 28.93
N ARG A 108 6.19 -15.77 29.02
CA ARG A 108 4.94 -15.59 29.75
C ARG A 108 5.13 -15.43 31.25
N ARG A 109 6.13 -16.06 31.83
CA ARG A 109 6.50 -15.81 33.25
C ARG A 109 7.09 -14.41 33.41
N GLN A 110 7.97 -14.02 32.49
CA GLN A 110 8.66 -12.73 32.55
C GLN A 110 7.69 -11.56 32.33
N SER A 111 6.70 -11.70 31.44
CA SER A 111 5.69 -10.65 31.19
C SER A 111 4.89 -10.21 32.41
N ARG A 112 4.95 -10.98 33.49
CA ARG A 112 4.29 -10.65 34.78
C ARG A 112 5.23 -9.97 35.77
N LEU A 113 6.52 -9.92 35.49
CA LEU A 113 7.56 -9.49 36.43
C LEU A 113 8.25 -8.19 36.00
N VAL A 114 8.26 -7.90 34.70
CA VAL A 114 8.94 -6.75 34.12
C VAL A 114 7.95 -5.85 33.37
N ASP A 115 8.35 -4.62 33.12
CA ASP A 115 7.57 -3.69 32.30
C ASP A 115 7.60 -4.08 30.80
N VAL A 116 6.71 -3.45 30.02
CA VAL A 116 6.52 -3.80 28.61
C VAL A 116 7.76 -3.50 27.76
N PRO A 117 8.48 -2.37 27.92
CA PRO A 117 9.72 -2.11 27.19
C PRO A 117 10.83 -3.13 27.49
N GLU A 118 11.01 -3.53 28.74
CA GLU A 118 12.02 -4.52 29.12
C GLU A 118 11.66 -5.91 28.60
N LEU A 119 10.38 -6.29 28.67
CA LEU A 119 9.87 -7.51 28.07
C LEU A 119 10.15 -7.54 26.57
N LEU A 120 9.84 -6.46 25.85
CA LEU A 120 10.06 -6.35 24.40
C LEU A 120 11.52 -6.60 24.04
N GLN A 121 12.47 -5.95 24.73
CA GLN A 121 13.90 -6.15 24.50
C GLN A 121 14.33 -7.60 24.79
N THR A 122 13.76 -8.20 25.83
CA THR A 122 14.04 -9.60 26.16
C THR A 122 13.50 -10.56 25.08
N VAL A 123 12.29 -10.32 24.57
CA VAL A 123 11.70 -11.10 23.49
C VAL A 123 12.56 -10.98 22.23
N ILE A 124 12.94 -9.80 21.80
CA ILE A 124 13.79 -9.57 20.61
C ILE A 124 15.10 -10.36 20.74
N ARG A 125 15.78 -10.23 21.86
CA ARG A 125 17.08 -10.86 22.11
C ARG A 125 16.99 -12.40 22.22
N THR A 126 16.02 -12.91 22.97
CA THR A 126 15.92 -14.35 23.25
C THR A 126 15.29 -15.17 22.13
N SER A 127 14.50 -14.54 21.26
CA SER A 127 13.96 -15.18 20.07
C SER A 127 15.00 -15.27 18.94
N GLY A 128 16.08 -14.48 18.96
CA GLY A 128 17.04 -14.37 17.86
C GLY A 128 16.50 -13.58 16.67
N LEU A 129 15.45 -12.78 16.87
CA LEU A 129 14.78 -12.05 15.79
C LEU A 129 15.72 -11.06 15.09
N GLU A 130 16.58 -10.38 15.84
CA GLU A 130 17.60 -9.48 15.27
C GLU A 130 18.57 -10.21 14.35
N ASP A 131 19.08 -11.38 14.77
CA ASP A 131 20.03 -12.16 13.99
C ASP A 131 19.40 -12.68 12.69
N VAL A 132 18.16 -13.14 12.77
CA VAL A 132 17.40 -13.61 11.59
C VAL A 132 17.23 -12.48 10.59
N PHE A 133 16.83 -11.30 11.03
CA PHE A 133 16.61 -10.16 10.12
C PHE A 133 17.92 -9.48 9.69
N ALA A 134 18.99 -9.58 10.46
CA ALA A 134 20.33 -9.14 10.04
C ALA A 134 20.90 -9.98 8.89
N ALA A 135 20.48 -11.24 8.76
CA ALA A 135 20.91 -12.12 7.67
C ALA A 135 20.10 -11.92 6.38
N LEU A 136 18.99 -11.17 6.41
CA LEU A 136 18.14 -10.95 5.26
C LEU A 136 18.53 -9.65 4.48
N PRO A 137 18.12 -9.51 3.22
CA PRO A 137 18.30 -8.26 2.48
C PRO A 137 17.68 -7.07 3.23
N ASP A 138 18.28 -5.87 3.08
CA ASP A 138 17.88 -4.63 3.73
C ASP A 138 17.97 -4.67 5.29
N ALA A 139 18.97 -5.37 5.84
CA ALA A 139 19.17 -5.55 7.27
C ALA A 139 19.15 -4.24 8.06
N GLU A 140 19.87 -3.21 7.60
CA GLU A 140 19.91 -1.88 8.25
C GLU A 140 18.51 -1.27 8.41
N ARG A 141 17.66 -1.40 7.40
CA ARG A 141 16.28 -0.89 7.44
C ARG A 141 15.44 -1.68 8.44
N ARG A 142 15.55 -3.00 8.42
CA ARG A 142 14.80 -3.89 9.33
C ARG A 142 15.18 -3.65 10.79
N GLN A 143 16.45 -3.45 11.08
CA GLN A 143 16.92 -3.06 12.40
C GLN A 143 16.40 -1.68 12.82
N ALA A 144 16.38 -0.71 11.88
CA ALA A 144 15.81 0.61 12.15
C ALA A 144 14.30 0.54 12.44
N ASP A 145 13.54 -0.34 11.74
CA ASP A 145 12.11 -0.53 11.98
C ASP A 145 11.87 -1.19 13.36
N LEU A 146 12.68 -2.17 13.77
CA LEU A 146 12.61 -2.76 15.11
C LEU A 146 12.95 -1.72 16.20
N ALA A 147 13.96 -0.88 15.97
CA ALA A 147 14.32 0.20 16.90
C ALA A 147 13.20 1.25 17.00
N ALA A 148 12.56 1.60 15.87
CA ALA A 148 11.42 2.51 15.83
C ALA A 148 10.22 1.95 16.61
N PHE A 149 9.93 0.67 16.44
CA PHE A 149 8.87 0.01 17.22
C PHE A 149 9.19 -0.02 18.71
N SER A 150 10.43 -0.29 19.07
CA SER A 150 10.89 -0.24 20.48
C SER A 150 10.74 1.16 21.09
N ALA A 151 11.08 2.20 20.32
CA ALA A 151 10.88 3.59 20.76
C ALA A 151 9.38 3.92 20.93
N PHE A 152 8.52 3.49 19.99
CA PHE A 152 7.07 3.64 20.11
C PHE A 152 6.52 2.96 21.37
N VAL A 153 6.93 1.72 21.66
CA VAL A 153 6.50 1.00 22.87
C VAL A 153 6.98 1.72 24.12
N THR A 154 8.22 2.19 24.15
CA THR A 154 8.77 2.95 25.30
C THR A 154 7.99 4.24 25.53
N GLN A 155 7.66 4.97 24.46
CA GLN A 155 6.86 6.19 24.56
C GLN A 155 5.43 5.90 25.05
N SER A 156 4.80 4.85 24.51
CA SER A 156 3.44 4.45 24.90
C SER A 156 3.38 3.99 26.36
N ALA A 157 4.42 3.34 26.87
CA ALA A 157 4.52 2.93 28.27
C ALA A 157 4.63 4.11 29.26
N GLN A 158 5.07 5.28 28.79
CA GLN A 158 5.11 6.49 29.59
C GLN A 158 3.74 7.19 29.72
N THR A 159 2.79 6.88 28.84
CA THR A 159 1.48 7.54 28.78
C THR A 159 0.34 6.64 29.24
N ASP A 160 0.00 5.63 28.45
CA ASP A 160 -1.27 4.90 28.61
C ASP A 160 -1.12 3.37 28.61
N VAL A 161 0.06 2.81 28.35
CA VAL A 161 0.28 1.37 28.20
C VAL A 161 1.08 0.83 29.39
N HIS A 162 0.42 0.14 30.30
CA HIS A 162 1.04 -0.40 31.53
C HIS A 162 1.15 -1.93 31.52
N SER A 163 0.51 -2.59 30.55
CA SER A 163 0.50 -4.05 30.41
C SER A 163 0.70 -4.50 28.97
N LEU A 164 1.17 -5.75 28.81
CA LEU A 164 1.32 -6.36 27.49
C LEU A 164 -0.03 -6.44 26.74
N SER A 165 -1.11 -6.73 27.46
CA SER A 165 -2.46 -6.82 26.87
C SER A 165 -2.92 -5.47 26.32
N GLU A 166 -2.63 -4.36 27.00
CA GLU A 166 -2.95 -3.01 26.53
C GLU A 166 -2.13 -2.65 25.28
N LEU A 167 -0.83 -3.02 25.23
CA LEU A 167 -0.01 -2.83 24.03
C LEU A 167 -0.57 -3.59 22.83
N VAL A 168 -0.89 -4.87 23.02
CA VAL A 168 -1.46 -5.72 21.95
C VAL A 168 -2.79 -5.14 21.46
N GLN A 169 -3.64 -4.67 22.37
CA GLN A 169 -4.90 -4.03 22.01
C GLN A 169 -4.70 -2.70 21.28
N LEU A 170 -3.78 -1.86 21.72
CA LEU A 170 -3.43 -0.60 21.06
C LEU A 170 -2.97 -0.84 19.62
N CYS A 171 -2.03 -1.77 19.41
CA CYS A 171 -1.54 -2.11 18.07
C CYS A 171 -2.67 -2.67 17.18
N GLY A 172 -3.56 -3.50 17.73
CA GLY A 172 -4.74 -4.01 17.03
C GLY A 172 -5.68 -2.88 16.58
N GLN A 173 -5.98 -1.93 17.47
CA GLN A 173 -6.83 -0.78 17.14
C GLN A 173 -6.20 0.14 16.08
N LEU A 174 -4.89 0.35 16.12
CA LEU A 174 -4.18 1.12 15.10
C LEU A 174 -4.29 0.46 13.72
N LEU A 175 -4.09 -0.86 13.65
CA LEU A 175 -4.24 -1.63 12.41
C LEU A 175 -5.67 -1.60 11.87
N GLU A 176 -6.68 -1.78 12.71
CA GLU A 176 -8.10 -1.74 12.32
C GLU A 176 -8.54 -0.36 11.81
N ARG A 177 -8.05 0.70 12.44
CA ARG A 177 -8.37 2.09 12.04
C ARG A 177 -7.57 2.56 10.83
N GLY A 178 -6.61 1.76 10.35
CA GLY A 178 -5.69 2.17 9.29
C GLY A 178 -4.82 3.36 9.67
N ALA A 179 -4.61 3.58 10.98
CA ALA A 179 -3.67 4.56 11.48
C ALA A 179 -2.26 4.03 11.24
N SER A 180 -1.45 4.72 10.45
CA SER A 180 -0.10 4.29 10.14
C SER A 180 0.91 4.92 11.10
N LEU A 181 1.75 4.09 11.70
CA LEU A 181 2.98 4.54 12.31
C LEU A 181 4.05 4.66 11.23
N PRO A 182 4.69 5.83 11.07
CA PRO A 182 5.70 5.98 10.04
C PRO A 182 6.89 5.06 10.33
N ALA A 183 7.16 4.12 9.43
CA ALA A 183 8.40 3.36 9.45
C ALA A 183 9.60 4.31 9.33
N GLN A 184 10.70 3.99 10.00
CA GLN A 184 11.89 4.86 9.97
C GLN A 184 12.42 4.97 8.55
N GLN A 185 12.60 6.20 8.12
CA GLN A 185 13.32 6.48 6.88
C GLN A 185 14.80 6.28 7.15
N THR A 186 15.37 5.20 6.63
CA THR A 186 16.84 5.12 6.53
C THR A 186 17.32 6.38 5.83
N PRO A 187 18.39 7.04 6.32
CA PRO A 187 18.91 8.23 5.64
C PRO A 187 19.15 7.88 4.19
N ALA A 188 18.45 8.60 3.31
CA ALA A 188 18.44 8.31 1.88
C ALA A 188 19.89 8.23 1.40
N ARG A 189 20.31 7.07 0.87
CA ARG A 189 21.61 6.96 0.19
C ARG A 189 21.67 8.04 -0.85
N GLN A 190 22.72 8.86 -0.85
CA GLN A 190 22.87 10.00 -1.77
C GLN A 190 22.79 9.57 -3.24
N ASP A 191 23.20 8.33 -3.56
CA ASP A 191 23.22 7.73 -4.89
C ASP A 191 22.11 6.68 -5.12
N ALA A 192 20.90 6.90 -4.63
CA ALA A 192 19.80 5.98 -4.83
C ALA A 192 18.62 6.63 -5.56
N VAL A 193 17.93 5.85 -6.40
CA VAL A 193 16.69 6.27 -7.03
C VAL A 193 15.58 6.31 -5.98
N ARG A 194 15.00 7.48 -5.74
CA ARG A 194 13.91 7.65 -4.77
C ARG A 194 12.56 7.36 -5.41
N ILE A 195 11.82 6.40 -4.86
CA ILE A 195 10.45 6.09 -5.26
C ILE A 195 9.52 6.73 -4.23
N MET A 196 8.72 7.72 -4.64
CA MET A 196 7.83 8.43 -3.73
C MET A 196 6.49 8.78 -4.39
N SER A 197 5.50 9.14 -3.56
CA SER A 197 4.24 9.67 -4.08
C SER A 197 4.41 11.11 -4.57
N ILE A 198 3.53 11.52 -5.49
CA ILE A 198 3.53 12.90 -5.99
C ILE A 198 3.27 13.89 -4.84
N HIS A 199 2.44 13.53 -3.87
CA HIS A 199 2.18 14.38 -2.70
C HIS A 199 3.42 14.60 -1.84
N LYS A 200 4.23 13.55 -1.62
CA LYS A 200 5.50 13.67 -0.88
C LYS A 200 6.57 14.48 -1.63
N SER A 201 6.44 14.61 -2.95
CA SER A 201 7.37 15.42 -3.76
C SER A 201 7.03 16.91 -3.78
N LYS A 202 5.90 17.34 -3.19
CA LYS A 202 5.50 18.75 -3.14
C LYS A 202 6.56 19.58 -2.40
N GLY A 203 7.05 20.64 -3.04
CA GLY A 203 8.12 21.48 -2.49
C GLY A 203 9.54 20.97 -2.75
N LEU A 204 9.71 19.75 -3.29
CA LEU A 204 11.02 19.22 -3.67
C LEU A 204 11.22 19.34 -5.16
N GLU A 205 12.48 19.41 -5.60
CA GLU A 205 12.88 19.40 -7.01
C GLU A 205 14.01 18.42 -7.24
N PHE A 206 14.02 17.76 -8.39
CA PHE A 206 14.98 16.73 -8.73
C PHE A 206 15.57 16.96 -10.13
N PRO A 207 16.85 16.65 -10.37
CA PRO A 207 17.43 16.76 -11.70
C PRO A 207 16.65 15.93 -12.73
N ILE A 208 16.37 14.68 -12.41
CA ILE A 208 15.65 13.75 -13.27
C ILE A 208 14.42 13.22 -12.53
N VAL A 209 13.26 13.28 -13.17
CA VAL A 209 12.00 12.75 -12.64
C VAL A 209 11.43 11.71 -13.60
N ILE A 210 11.08 10.54 -13.07
CA ILE A 210 10.39 9.47 -13.80
C ILE A 210 8.97 9.39 -13.28
N LEU A 211 7.98 9.79 -14.08
CA LEU A 211 6.57 9.63 -13.78
C LEU A 211 6.13 8.25 -14.27
N ALA A 212 6.01 7.30 -13.35
CA ALA A 212 5.61 5.94 -13.64
C ALA A 212 4.12 5.72 -13.39
N ASP A 213 3.56 4.66 -14.02
CA ASP A 213 2.18 4.18 -13.82
C ASP A 213 1.10 5.19 -14.24
N LEU A 214 1.33 5.93 -15.33
CA LEU A 214 0.39 6.94 -15.83
C LEU A 214 -0.89 6.33 -16.45
N ALA A 215 -0.90 5.04 -16.77
CA ALA A 215 -2.07 4.33 -17.31
C ALA A 215 -3.13 3.98 -16.26
N ARG A 216 -2.89 4.25 -14.98
CA ARG A 216 -3.82 3.93 -13.90
C ARG A 216 -5.06 4.83 -13.98
N LYS A 217 -6.24 4.22 -13.90
CA LYS A 217 -7.52 4.96 -13.88
C LYS A 217 -7.65 5.83 -12.65
N PHE A 218 -8.34 6.96 -12.78
CA PHE A 218 -8.73 7.77 -11.64
C PHE A 218 -9.63 6.98 -10.70
N ASN A 219 -9.47 7.20 -9.40
CA ASN A 219 -10.38 6.64 -8.42
C ASN A 219 -11.66 7.48 -8.35
N LEU A 220 -12.78 6.91 -8.76
CA LEU A 220 -14.10 7.55 -8.75
C LEU A 220 -15.03 6.88 -7.74
N GLN A 221 -14.52 6.12 -6.77
CA GLN A 221 -15.35 5.40 -5.80
C GLN A 221 -16.22 6.34 -4.97
N ASP A 222 -15.69 7.50 -4.59
CA ASP A 222 -16.42 8.50 -3.81
C ASP A 222 -17.65 9.06 -4.54
N SER A 223 -17.69 8.95 -5.88
CA SER A 223 -18.84 9.34 -6.69
C SER A 223 -19.87 8.23 -6.90
N GLN A 224 -19.58 7.00 -6.44
CA GLN A 224 -20.43 5.81 -6.68
C GLN A 224 -21.27 5.40 -5.46
N SER A 225 -21.11 6.06 -4.31
CA SER A 225 -21.89 5.77 -3.10
C SER A 225 -23.39 5.87 -3.34
N ALA A 226 -24.17 5.06 -2.62
CA ALA A 226 -25.65 5.06 -2.73
C ALA A 226 -26.26 6.43 -2.36
N VAL A 227 -25.62 7.11 -1.41
CA VAL A 227 -25.97 8.46 -0.97
C VAL A 227 -24.74 9.34 -1.19
N LEU A 228 -24.93 10.49 -1.82
CA LEU A 228 -23.89 11.49 -2.08
C LEU A 228 -24.25 12.79 -1.40
N THR A 229 -23.26 13.46 -0.85
CA THR A 229 -23.38 14.80 -0.26
C THR A 229 -22.54 15.81 -1.04
N ASP A 230 -23.01 17.04 -1.14
CA ASP A 230 -22.34 18.17 -1.77
C ASP A 230 -22.69 19.44 -1.01
N GLU A 231 -21.79 20.41 -0.94
CA GLU A 231 -21.98 21.65 -0.19
C GLU A 231 -23.15 22.50 -0.72
N GLU A 232 -23.37 22.51 -2.03
CA GLU A 232 -24.43 23.32 -2.66
C GLU A 232 -25.69 22.49 -2.97
N LEU A 233 -25.52 21.25 -3.44
CA LEU A 233 -26.62 20.38 -3.84
C LEU A 233 -27.13 19.51 -2.68
N LEU A 234 -26.57 19.67 -1.49
CA LEU A 234 -26.90 19.02 -0.23
C LEU A 234 -26.82 17.48 -0.31
N LEU A 235 -27.91 16.79 -0.50
CA LEU A 235 -28.04 15.34 -0.42
C LEU A 235 -28.65 14.76 -1.69
N GLY A 236 -28.02 13.75 -2.27
CA GLY A 236 -28.53 12.99 -3.40
C GLY A 236 -28.54 11.50 -3.13
N GLY A 237 -29.70 10.87 -3.22
CA GLY A 237 -29.87 9.43 -3.04
C GLY A 237 -30.49 8.75 -4.24
N ASN A 238 -30.61 7.43 -4.18
CA ASN A 238 -31.38 6.63 -5.12
C ASN A 238 -32.88 6.77 -4.78
N VAL A 239 -33.69 6.81 -5.82
CA VAL A 239 -35.15 6.68 -5.71
C VAL A 239 -35.48 5.19 -5.75
N VAL A 240 -36.29 4.72 -4.80
CA VAL A 240 -36.73 3.34 -4.71
C VAL A 240 -38.20 3.29 -5.11
N ASP A 241 -38.50 2.53 -6.15
CA ASP A 241 -39.87 2.22 -6.54
C ASP A 241 -40.24 0.84 -5.97
N LEU A 242 -41.08 0.85 -4.95
CA LEU A 242 -41.52 -0.36 -4.26
C LEU A 242 -42.47 -1.23 -5.10
N ALA A 243 -43.19 -0.63 -6.05
CA ALA A 243 -44.15 -1.35 -6.88
C ALA A 243 -43.42 -2.21 -7.94
N SER A 244 -42.42 -1.64 -8.58
CA SER A 244 -41.58 -2.34 -9.58
C SER A 244 -40.36 -3.04 -8.96
N ARG A 245 -40.12 -2.89 -7.63
CA ARG A 245 -38.93 -3.37 -6.92
C ARG A 245 -37.62 -2.92 -7.60
N SER A 246 -37.60 -1.74 -8.16
CA SER A 246 -36.45 -1.17 -8.85
C SER A 246 -35.91 0.04 -8.09
N PHE A 247 -34.62 0.33 -8.30
CA PHE A 247 -34.02 1.56 -7.81
C PHE A 247 -33.24 2.24 -8.95
N TYR A 248 -33.28 3.56 -8.96
CA TYR A 248 -32.56 4.37 -9.95
C TYR A 248 -32.02 5.65 -9.30
N PRO A 249 -30.93 6.23 -9.85
CA PRO A 249 -30.36 7.44 -9.26
C PRO A 249 -31.31 8.62 -9.42
N GLY A 250 -31.58 9.31 -8.32
CA GLY A 250 -32.32 10.57 -8.34
C GLY A 250 -31.57 11.69 -9.05
N LEU A 251 -32.28 12.71 -9.54
CA LEU A 251 -31.66 13.84 -10.27
C LEU A 251 -30.57 14.55 -9.44
N ALA A 252 -30.82 14.81 -8.16
CA ALA A 252 -29.83 15.38 -7.24
C ALA A 252 -28.55 14.50 -7.16
N ARG A 253 -28.73 13.19 -7.03
CA ARG A 253 -27.59 12.27 -7.01
C ARG A 253 -26.80 12.31 -8.32
N MET A 254 -27.49 12.36 -9.47
CA MET A 254 -26.81 12.44 -10.77
C MET A 254 -26.03 13.75 -10.93
N ALA A 255 -26.60 14.87 -10.49
CA ALA A 255 -25.95 16.18 -10.50
C ALA A 255 -24.69 16.17 -9.60
N ILE A 256 -24.81 15.70 -8.37
CA ILE A 256 -23.69 15.59 -7.42
C ILE A 256 -22.61 14.66 -7.97
N MET A 257 -22.97 13.49 -8.50
CA MET A 257 -22.03 12.54 -9.10
C MET A 257 -21.24 13.17 -10.25
N ARG A 258 -21.90 13.92 -11.11
CA ARG A 258 -21.28 14.61 -12.25
C ARG A 258 -20.30 15.69 -11.77
N ARG A 259 -20.71 16.48 -10.77
CA ARG A 259 -19.87 17.52 -10.15
C ARG A 259 -18.65 16.93 -9.47
N LYS A 260 -18.81 15.91 -8.63
CA LYS A 260 -17.69 15.20 -7.98
C LYS A 260 -16.73 14.58 -8.99
N THR A 261 -17.24 13.98 -10.07
CA THR A 261 -16.39 13.45 -11.14
C THR A 261 -15.58 14.57 -11.79
N SER A 262 -16.17 15.71 -12.09
CA SER A 262 -15.47 16.86 -12.68
C SER A 262 -14.42 17.44 -11.73
N GLN A 263 -14.74 17.56 -10.44
CA GLN A 263 -13.80 17.99 -9.40
C GLN A 263 -12.61 17.03 -9.29
N THR A 264 -12.87 15.73 -9.25
CA THR A 264 -11.81 14.71 -9.20
C THR A 264 -10.90 14.80 -10.42
N VAL A 265 -11.45 14.92 -11.64
CA VAL A 265 -10.65 15.06 -12.86
C VAL A 265 -9.80 16.33 -12.83
N SER A 266 -10.37 17.44 -12.35
CA SER A 266 -9.63 18.71 -12.22
C SER A 266 -8.48 18.61 -11.20
N GLU A 267 -8.72 17.95 -10.07
CA GLU A 267 -7.68 17.74 -9.07
C GLU A 267 -6.57 16.82 -9.57
N GLU A 268 -6.92 15.76 -10.32
CA GLU A 268 -5.95 14.88 -10.95
C GLU A 268 -5.05 15.63 -11.96
N LEU A 269 -5.61 16.57 -12.70
CA LEU A 269 -4.84 17.41 -13.62
C LEU A 269 -3.85 18.32 -12.85
N ARG A 270 -4.29 18.89 -11.72
CA ARG A 270 -3.40 19.66 -10.84
C ARG A 270 -2.27 18.81 -10.27
N VAL A 271 -2.59 17.59 -9.82
CA VAL A 271 -1.58 16.63 -9.32
C VAL A 271 -0.58 16.27 -10.41
N LEU A 272 -1.03 16.03 -11.65
CA LEU A 272 -0.15 15.77 -12.78
C LEU A 272 0.75 16.98 -13.07
N TYR A 273 0.21 18.19 -13.08
CA TYR A 273 0.99 19.42 -13.26
C TYR A 273 2.08 19.55 -12.19
N VAL A 274 1.73 19.35 -10.92
CA VAL A 274 2.73 19.39 -9.83
C VAL A 274 3.81 18.34 -10.04
N ALA A 275 3.45 17.13 -10.46
CA ALA A 275 4.43 16.07 -10.72
C ALA A 275 5.39 16.42 -11.86
N MET A 276 4.88 17.00 -12.96
CA MET A 276 5.68 17.39 -14.12
C MET A 276 6.66 18.53 -13.78
N THR A 277 6.24 19.45 -12.91
CA THR A 277 7.08 20.61 -12.51
C THR A 277 8.14 20.28 -11.47
N ARG A 278 8.28 19.01 -11.05
CA ARG A 278 9.37 18.60 -10.13
C ARG A 278 10.69 18.35 -10.80
N ALA A 279 10.72 18.18 -12.13
CA ALA A 279 11.94 17.95 -12.89
C ALA A 279 12.65 19.28 -13.20
N LYS A 280 13.97 19.34 -12.89
CA LYS A 280 14.83 20.47 -13.26
C LYS A 280 15.38 20.32 -14.68
N GLU A 281 15.88 19.14 -15.01
CA GLU A 281 16.62 18.90 -16.26
C GLU A 281 15.88 17.95 -17.19
N ARG A 282 15.37 16.81 -16.66
CA ARG A 282 14.79 15.78 -17.49
C ARG A 282 13.54 15.15 -16.86
N LEU A 283 12.47 15.11 -17.64
CA LEU A 283 11.22 14.44 -17.31
C LEU A 283 11.04 13.22 -18.20
N ILE A 284 10.88 12.03 -17.59
CA ILE A 284 10.62 10.78 -18.28
C ILE A 284 9.21 10.31 -17.84
N MET A 285 8.34 10.08 -18.81
CA MET A 285 6.98 9.63 -18.55
C MET A 285 6.81 8.20 -19.08
N THR A 286 6.34 7.28 -18.23
CA THR A 286 6.13 5.89 -18.61
C THR A 286 4.67 5.49 -18.39
N SER A 287 4.11 4.82 -19.40
CA SER A 287 2.76 4.29 -19.37
C SER A 287 2.75 2.88 -19.95
N CYS A 288 2.04 1.98 -19.30
CA CYS A 288 1.84 0.61 -19.79
C CYS A 288 0.34 0.35 -19.84
N ALA A 289 -0.21 0.18 -21.03
CA ALA A 289 -1.63 -0.03 -21.22
C ALA A 289 -1.89 -1.26 -22.08
N ALA A 290 -2.78 -2.14 -21.62
CA ALA A 290 -3.35 -3.17 -22.47
C ALA A 290 -4.24 -2.51 -23.55
N ARG A 291 -4.22 -3.05 -24.77
CA ARG A 291 -5.04 -2.55 -25.89
C ARG A 291 -4.72 -1.09 -26.27
N TYR A 292 -3.46 -0.76 -26.34
CA TYR A 292 -2.98 0.61 -26.65
C TYR A 292 -3.60 1.18 -27.93
N GLU A 293 -3.65 0.40 -29.03
CA GLU A 293 -4.18 0.81 -30.32
C GLU A 293 -5.65 1.23 -30.27
N SER A 294 -6.51 0.40 -29.69
CA SER A 294 -7.94 0.71 -29.58
C SER A 294 -8.19 1.94 -28.71
N ARG A 295 -7.27 2.21 -27.79
CA ARG A 295 -7.32 3.40 -26.94
C ARG A 295 -6.93 4.66 -27.71
N LEU A 296 -5.85 4.60 -28.48
CA LEU A 296 -5.45 5.71 -29.35
C LEU A 296 -6.56 6.08 -30.32
N GLN A 297 -7.19 5.09 -30.97
CA GLN A 297 -8.35 5.31 -31.86
C GLN A 297 -9.48 6.06 -31.16
N LYS A 298 -9.83 5.67 -29.93
CA LYS A 298 -10.86 6.38 -29.13
C LYS A 298 -10.46 7.82 -28.82
N LEU A 299 -9.22 8.08 -28.47
CA LEU A 299 -8.73 9.43 -28.20
C LEU A 299 -8.72 10.29 -29.50
N CYS A 300 -8.35 9.73 -30.63
CA CYS A 300 -8.47 10.40 -31.93
C CYS A 300 -9.92 10.79 -32.26
N LEU A 301 -10.87 9.88 -32.04
CA LEU A 301 -12.29 10.18 -32.25
C LEU A 301 -12.79 11.30 -31.35
N LEU A 302 -12.37 11.34 -30.08
CA LEU A 302 -12.69 12.41 -29.16
C LEU A 302 -12.10 13.76 -29.61
N LEU A 303 -10.88 13.78 -30.12
CA LEU A 303 -10.22 15.00 -30.60
C LEU A 303 -10.82 15.50 -31.91
N SER A 304 -11.43 14.65 -32.71
CA SER A 304 -12.07 15.00 -33.99
C SER A 304 -13.53 15.46 -33.86
N ASP A 305 -14.13 15.34 -32.67
CA ASP A 305 -15.52 15.76 -32.42
C ASP A 305 -15.59 17.27 -32.13
N PRO A 306 -16.13 18.09 -33.07
CA PRO A 306 -16.24 19.54 -32.90
C PRO A 306 -17.26 19.96 -31.83
N LEU A 307 -18.13 19.03 -31.39
CA LEU A 307 -19.19 19.30 -30.41
C LEU A 307 -18.74 19.08 -28.96
N GLN A 308 -17.51 18.60 -28.75
CA GLN A 308 -16.97 18.40 -27.40
C GLN A 308 -16.21 19.65 -26.90
N PRO A 309 -16.83 20.49 -26.10
CA PRO A 309 -16.20 21.75 -25.65
C PRO A 309 -15.06 21.54 -24.66
N CYS A 310 -14.91 20.34 -24.07
CA CYS A 310 -13.91 20.07 -23.05
C CYS A 310 -13.40 18.61 -23.12
N VAL A 311 -12.55 18.33 -24.10
CA VAL A 311 -11.92 17.02 -24.29
C VAL A 311 -11.12 16.59 -23.07
N SER A 312 -10.53 17.55 -22.34
CA SER A 312 -9.78 17.29 -21.12
C SER A 312 -10.64 16.63 -20.01
N ALA A 313 -11.94 16.91 -19.95
CA ALA A 313 -12.86 16.30 -19.00
C ALA A 313 -13.22 14.85 -19.35
N ALA A 314 -12.96 14.42 -20.57
CA ALA A 314 -13.18 13.03 -21.02
C ALA A 314 -12.07 12.06 -20.56
N ALA A 315 -10.93 12.59 -20.09
CA ALA A 315 -9.82 11.80 -19.60
C ALA A 315 -10.25 10.91 -18.42
N ARG A 316 -9.76 9.68 -18.41
CA ARG A 316 -9.98 8.68 -17.35
C ARG A 316 -8.69 8.29 -16.64
N ARG A 317 -7.55 8.72 -17.17
CA ARG A 317 -6.20 8.38 -16.72
C ARG A 317 -5.26 9.56 -16.98
N PRO A 318 -4.17 9.70 -16.22
CA PRO A 318 -3.20 10.78 -16.46
C PRO A 318 -2.59 10.78 -17.86
N ASP A 319 -2.32 9.60 -18.41
CA ASP A 319 -1.73 9.47 -19.74
C ASP A 319 -2.70 9.81 -20.89
N ASP A 320 -4.04 9.87 -20.65
CA ASP A 320 -4.98 10.33 -21.66
C ASP A 320 -4.69 11.79 -22.08
N TRP A 321 -4.39 12.67 -21.11
CA TRP A 321 -4.02 14.06 -21.42
C TRP A 321 -2.73 14.17 -22.20
N ILE A 322 -1.72 13.37 -21.82
CA ILE A 322 -0.40 13.37 -22.47
C ILE A 322 -0.54 12.85 -23.92
N LEU A 323 -1.28 11.77 -24.10
CA LEU A 323 -1.55 11.21 -25.42
C LEU A 323 -2.36 12.18 -26.29
N MET A 324 -3.40 12.82 -25.74
CA MET A 324 -4.19 13.82 -26.48
C MET A 324 -3.30 15.01 -26.91
N ALA A 325 -2.43 15.50 -26.01
CA ALA A 325 -1.49 16.57 -26.35
C ALA A 325 -0.47 16.15 -27.42
N ALA A 326 0.01 14.90 -27.36
CA ALA A 326 0.93 14.34 -28.36
C ALA A 326 0.26 14.15 -29.71
N LEU A 327 -1.02 13.71 -29.73
CA LEU A 327 -1.80 13.55 -30.95
C LEU A 327 -2.09 14.87 -31.67
N CYS A 328 -2.17 15.97 -30.94
CA CYS A 328 -2.38 17.31 -31.50
C CYS A 328 -1.10 17.91 -32.12
N ARG A 329 0.07 17.27 -32.00
CA ARG A 329 1.33 17.76 -32.60
C ARG A 329 1.49 17.22 -34.02
N THR A 330 2.10 18.04 -34.89
CA THR A 330 2.37 17.68 -36.29
C THR A 330 3.31 16.51 -36.48
N GLU A 331 4.11 16.15 -35.46
CA GLU A 331 5.08 15.03 -35.47
C GLU A 331 4.46 13.71 -34.95
N SER A 332 3.16 13.64 -34.80
CA SER A 332 2.45 12.48 -34.23
C SER A 332 2.51 11.19 -35.05
N GLY A 333 3.00 11.26 -36.28
CA GLY A 333 3.17 10.10 -37.17
C GLY A 333 3.94 8.92 -36.56
N ALA A 334 4.95 9.19 -35.71
CA ALA A 334 5.72 8.15 -35.03
C ALA A 334 4.91 7.38 -33.97
N LEU A 335 3.91 8.00 -33.34
CA LEU A 335 3.00 7.34 -32.39
C LEU A 335 2.07 6.35 -33.09
N PHE A 336 1.76 6.58 -34.37
CA PHE A 336 0.86 5.76 -35.19
C PHE A 336 1.60 4.69 -35.98
N ALA A 337 2.87 4.89 -36.31
CA ALA A 337 3.68 3.89 -36.98
C ALA A 337 3.79 2.58 -36.18
N ALA A 338 3.66 2.67 -34.85
CA ALA A 338 3.64 1.52 -33.94
C ALA A 338 2.24 0.85 -33.84
N SER A 339 1.17 1.49 -34.33
CA SER A 339 -0.22 1.07 -34.06
C SER A 339 -1.06 0.71 -35.28
N GLY A 340 -0.50 0.66 -36.52
CA GLY A 340 -1.25 0.41 -37.73
C GLY A 340 -2.05 1.63 -38.26
N PRO A 341 -2.74 1.53 -39.40
CA PRO A 341 -3.33 2.66 -40.09
C PRO A 341 -4.48 3.28 -39.26
N CYS A 342 -4.22 4.39 -38.61
CA CYS A 342 -5.25 5.27 -38.05
C CYS A 342 -5.34 6.52 -38.94
N ASP A 343 -6.51 6.85 -39.44
CA ASP A 343 -6.73 8.06 -40.24
C ASP A 343 -6.74 9.29 -39.33
N CYS A 344 -5.55 9.86 -39.14
CA CYS A 344 -5.34 11.07 -38.31
C CYS A 344 -5.45 12.38 -39.11
N SER A 345 -5.85 12.34 -40.36
CA SER A 345 -6.02 13.53 -41.21
C SER A 345 -7.08 14.50 -40.64
N ARG A 346 -7.90 14.04 -39.70
CA ARG A 346 -8.98 14.81 -39.06
C ARG A 346 -8.59 15.50 -37.75
N VAL A 347 -7.40 15.23 -37.21
CA VAL A 347 -6.94 15.90 -35.97
C VAL A 347 -6.47 17.31 -36.33
N ARG A 348 -7.24 18.33 -36.01
CA ARG A 348 -6.83 19.73 -36.18
C ARG A 348 -5.79 20.07 -35.11
N ALA A 349 -4.59 20.46 -35.56
CA ALA A 349 -3.62 21.10 -34.67
C ALA A 349 -4.26 22.37 -34.08
N LEU A 350 -4.46 22.40 -32.77
CA LEU A 350 -4.91 23.62 -32.08
C LEU A 350 -3.72 24.59 -32.02
N PRO A 351 -3.85 25.82 -32.49
CA PRO A 351 -2.81 26.82 -32.34
C PRO A 351 -2.68 27.17 -30.84
N TRP A 352 -1.51 26.92 -30.28
CA TRP A 352 -1.17 27.40 -28.96
C TRP A 352 -0.99 28.93 -29.04
N ARG A 353 -1.83 29.67 -28.34
CA ARG A 353 -1.59 31.05 -27.92
C ARG A 353 -1.22 31.10 -26.44
#